data_5a044b9ba257824b4bb6d21ca4ccf2ce
#
_entry.id   5a044b9ba257824b4bb6d21ca4ccf2ce
#
_cell.length_a   1.000
_cell.length_b   1.000
_cell.length_c   1.000
_cell.angle_alpha   90.00
_cell.angle_beta   90.00
_cell.angle_gamma   90.00
#
_symmetry.space_group_name_H-M   'P 1'
#
loop_
_entity.id
_entity.type
_entity.pdbx_description
1 polymer ?
#
loop_
_entity_poly.entity_id
_entity_poly.type
_entity_poly.pdbx_seq_one_letter_code
_entity_poly.pdbx_strand_id
1 'polypeptide(L)'
;SKTPLQDIFNRFGNEPSKRYIAPSELRPNVVDKILPSKVMHDYTPGEYSRGVSYFEEGLSAIEFTEEYAPSVLNLVEATMSFMPSSTNMLEVADISLYDHMKLTAAYACSILQYAEEKGIADYEKTFKNGANSFYKKQSFMLIGFRLEGVQDFIYTITSKGAHKQLRSRAFYVEMMSQWFVDSFLKKSGLTRANVLYSDTEHGYIIVGNTNDNRNIIVEAQKEFNEFLLENFGVKLYMAVGTAGFSASQVMMENSSDEYTNIFREIDFILDKNSKNRYQASEILKLNKAGKKDGRECAVCHSTGNMVDGQNKCELCEKLENFSTNIQKQEFFVINDDSNGLPVSKNAYLSTVTEDEVKKGEVQGRIYAKNRLDTGHMQETHIWVGDYSMTNDYNSYAKRKWTMDENGNSIGINCLGALMIDVDDLYAGFLSGFKIQGEGKYTTMSRYATLSRRLQSFFKLYLNNFAEDKKLSIIYSEGDG
;
A
#
# COMPACT_ATOMS: atom_id res chain seq x y z
N SER A 1 27.97 11.11 8.61
CA SER A 1 27.37 12.44 8.43
C SER A 1 26.52 12.77 9.66
N LYS A 2 26.57 14.00 10.12
CA LYS A 2 25.69 14.47 11.19
C LYS A 2 24.42 15.11 10.64
N THR A 3 24.29 15.17 9.31
CA THR A 3 23.15 15.83 8.66
C THR A 3 21.89 15.00 8.85
N PRO A 4 20.80 15.56 9.40
CA PRO A 4 19.53 14.87 9.54
C PRO A 4 18.86 14.65 8.19
N LEU A 5 17.93 13.71 8.15
CA LEU A 5 17.09 13.49 6.98
C LEU A 5 16.26 14.76 6.69
N GLN A 6 16.37 15.28 5.47
CA GLN A 6 15.54 16.37 5.00
C GLN A 6 14.14 15.84 4.63
N ASP A 7 13.14 16.69 4.81
CA ASP A 7 11.80 16.35 4.35
C ASP A 7 11.76 16.34 2.82
N ILE A 8 11.13 15.30 2.27
CA ILE A 8 10.95 15.12 0.81
C ILE A 8 10.23 16.33 0.19
N PHE A 9 9.30 16.96 0.92
CA PHE A 9 8.57 18.13 0.47
C PHE A 9 9.39 19.42 0.41
N ASN A 10 10.64 19.44 0.91
CA ASN A 10 11.51 20.60 0.75
C ASN A 10 11.81 20.96 -0.71
N ARG A 11 11.66 19.97 -1.60
CA ARG A 11 11.92 20.11 -3.04
C ARG A 11 10.71 19.77 -3.89
N PHE A 12 9.55 19.82 -3.28
CA PHE A 12 8.28 19.56 -3.95
C PHE A 12 7.60 20.90 -4.28
N GLY A 13 7.20 21.08 -5.55
CA GLY A 13 6.60 22.31 -6.01
C GLY A 13 7.60 23.46 -6.18
N ASN A 14 7.10 24.69 -6.23
CA ASN A 14 7.88 25.88 -6.56
C ASN A 14 8.40 26.65 -5.35
N GLU A 15 7.98 26.30 -4.13
CA GLU A 15 8.39 26.99 -2.91
C GLU A 15 9.29 26.10 -2.06
N PRO A 16 10.62 26.26 -2.13
CA PRO A 16 11.54 25.47 -1.33
C PRO A 16 11.35 25.76 0.16
N SER A 17 11.18 24.72 0.94
CA SER A 17 11.18 24.78 2.40
C SER A 17 12.44 24.15 2.98
N LYS A 18 12.71 24.39 4.27
CA LYS A 18 13.79 23.77 5.01
C LYS A 18 13.21 23.12 6.25
N ARG A 19 12.82 21.87 6.11
CA ARG A 19 12.31 21.03 7.18
C ARG A 19 13.14 19.77 7.28
N TYR A 20 13.22 19.23 8.48
CA TYR A 20 14.05 18.08 8.81
C TYR A 20 13.23 17.09 9.63
N ILE A 21 13.60 15.83 9.52
CA ILE A 21 13.01 14.75 10.30
C ILE A 21 13.98 14.39 11.41
N ALA A 22 13.47 14.36 12.65
CA ALA A 22 14.29 14.00 13.79
C ALA A 22 14.70 12.52 13.73
N PRO A 23 15.92 12.19 14.21
CA PRO A 23 16.35 10.81 14.38
C PRO A 23 15.38 10.03 15.28
N SER A 24 14.80 8.95 14.77
CA SER A 24 13.98 8.03 15.56
C SER A 24 13.78 6.71 14.81
N GLU A 25 13.26 5.70 15.51
CA GLU A 25 12.71 4.51 14.88
C GLU A 25 11.27 4.79 14.45
N LEU A 26 10.80 4.12 13.40
CA LEU A 26 9.41 4.17 12.97
C LEU A 26 8.59 3.20 13.83
N ARG A 27 7.75 3.75 14.71
CA ARG A 27 6.86 2.98 15.58
C ARG A 27 5.50 3.68 15.68
N PRO A 28 4.40 2.96 15.84
CA PRO A 28 3.06 3.55 15.93
C PRO A 28 2.89 4.56 17.06
N ASN A 29 3.62 4.42 18.17
CA ASN A 29 3.53 5.26 19.36
C ASN A 29 4.51 6.45 19.38
N VAL A 30 5.32 6.64 18.33
CA VAL A 30 6.31 7.74 18.23
C VAL A 30 6.02 8.68 17.06
N VAL A 31 4.76 8.79 16.70
CA VAL A 31 4.31 9.47 15.48
C VAL A 31 4.60 10.96 15.45
N ASP A 32 4.66 11.63 16.61
CA ASP A 32 5.03 13.05 16.69
C ASP A 32 6.39 13.37 16.05
N LYS A 33 7.29 12.38 16.04
CA LYS A 33 8.64 12.52 15.47
C LYS A 33 8.67 12.32 13.94
N ILE A 34 7.59 11.81 13.35
CA ILE A 34 7.48 11.60 11.91
C ILE A 34 7.25 12.91 11.18
N LEU A 35 6.64 13.90 11.87
CA LEU A 35 6.36 15.19 11.27
C LEU A 35 7.64 16.01 11.14
N PRO A 36 7.85 16.60 9.95
CA PRO A 36 9.03 17.42 9.72
C PRO A 36 8.93 18.75 10.47
N SER A 37 10.05 19.16 11.06
CA SER A 37 10.17 20.42 11.79
C SER A 37 11.20 21.36 11.13
N LYS A 38 11.18 22.66 11.50
CA LYS A 38 12.22 23.61 11.09
C LYS A 38 13.51 23.45 11.89
N VAL A 39 13.46 22.69 12.98
CA VAL A 39 14.61 22.44 13.85
C VAL A 39 15.46 21.32 13.25
N MET A 40 16.73 21.60 13.03
CA MET A 40 17.69 20.62 12.58
C MET A 40 18.27 19.89 13.79
N HIS A 41 17.98 18.59 13.87
CA HIS A 41 18.56 17.69 14.88
C HIS A 41 19.63 16.84 14.22
N ASP A 42 20.89 17.07 14.55
CA ASP A 42 22.00 16.24 14.08
C ASP A 42 21.90 14.82 14.68
N TYR A 43 22.28 13.83 13.90
CA TYR A 43 22.47 12.47 14.42
C TYR A 43 23.67 12.43 15.37
N THR A 44 23.44 12.04 16.60
CA THR A 44 24.49 11.80 17.59
C THR A 44 25.02 10.36 17.49
N PRO A 45 26.26 10.08 17.92
CA PRO A 45 26.76 8.71 18.02
C PRO A 45 25.87 7.79 18.86
N GLY A 46 25.25 8.32 19.92
CA GLY A 46 24.32 7.55 20.76
C GLY A 46 23.04 7.15 20.06
N GLU A 47 22.50 7.98 19.16
CA GLU A 47 21.34 7.67 18.33
C GLU A 47 21.66 6.60 17.30
N TYR A 48 22.81 6.67 16.65
CA TYR A 48 23.28 5.60 15.77
C TYR A 48 23.45 4.28 16.53
N SER A 49 24.08 4.29 17.71
CA SER A 49 24.28 3.08 18.52
C SER A 49 22.94 2.46 18.95
N ARG A 50 21.96 3.27 19.33
CA ARG A 50 20.61 2.75 19.64
C ARG A 50 19.95 2.11 18.44
N GLY A 51 20.00 2.75 17.27
CA GLY A 51 19.46 2.19 16.04
C GLY A 51 20.11 0.87 15.65
N VAL A 52 21.45 0.78 15.78
CA VAL A 52 22.20 -0.46 15.53
C VAL A 52 21.79 -1.55 16.51
N SER A 53 21.76 -1.25 17.83
CA SER A 53 21.39 -2.24 18.84
C SER A 53 19.96 -2.76 18.63
N TYR A 54 19.03 -1.86 18.28
CA TYR A 54 17.65 -2.26 17.98
C TYR A 54 17.56 -3.16 16.72
N PHE A 55 18.34 -2.83 15.69
CA PHE A 55 18.41 -3.65 14.49
C PHE A 55 19.03 -5.02 14.76
N GLU A 56 20.12 -5.10 15.51
CA GLU A 56 20.78 -6.36 15.89
C GLU A 56 19.87 -7.23 16.75
N GLU A 57 19.14 -6.64 17.69
CA GLU A 57 18.16 -7.35 18.53
C GLU A 57 17.02 -7.94 17.69
N GLY A 58 16.40 -7.12 16.81
CA GLY A 58 15.36 -7.60 15.91
C GLY A 58 15.87 -8.68 14.96
N LEU A 59 17.08 -8.52 14.41
CA LEU A 59 17.69 -9.48 13.51
C LEU A 59 17.96 -10.83 14.18
N SER A 60 18.29 -10.84 15.47
CA SER A 60 18.53 -12.07 16.25
C SER A 60 17.27 -12.93 16.41
N ALA A 61 16.08 -12.36 16.24
CA ALA A 61 14.79 -13.06 16.30
C ALA A 61 14.33 -13.60 14.93
N ILE A 62 15.05 -13.29 13.86
CA ILE A 62 14.68 -13.65 12.48
C ILE A 62 15.55 -14.80 11.99
N GLU A 63 14.94 -15.85 11.43
CA GLU A 63 15.65 -16.88 10.66
C GLU A 63 15.93 -16.39 9.24
N PHE A 64 17.14 -16.67 8.74
CA PHE A 64 17.52 -16.26 7.37
C PHE A 64 17.04 -17.28 6.33
N THR A 65 15.72 -17.35 6.16
CA THR A 65 15.07 -18.13 5.11
C THR A 65 14.21 -17.22 4.22
N GLU A 66 13.73 -17.76 3.12
CA GLU A 66 12.90 -17.02 2.16
C GLU A 66 11.60 -16.50 2.81
N GLU A 67 11.04 -17.27 3.75
CA GLU A 67 9.83 -16.96 4.48
C GLU A 67 9.97 -15.72 5.38
N TYR A 68 11.18 -15.45 5.89
CA TYR A 68 11.46 -14.28 6.72
C TYR A 68 11.81 -13.00 5.94
N ALA A 69 11.88 -13.05 4.61
CA ALA A 69 12.21 -11.86 3.82
C ALA A 69 11.30 -10.64 4.10
N PRO A 70 9.97 -10.80 4.30
CA PRO A 70 9.12 -9.69 4.71
C PRO A 70 9.47 -9.13 6.09
N SER A 71 9.79 -9.99 7.06
CA SER A 71 10.17 -9.57 8.42
C SER A 71 11.49 -8.79 8.42
N VAL A 72 12.47 -9.20 7.61
CA VAL A 72 13.72 -8.44 7.42
C VAL A 72 13.42 -7.05 6.83
N LEU A 73 12.55 -6.97 5.82
CA LEU A 73 12.17 -5.71 5.21
C LEU A 73 11.48 -4.77 6.22
N ASN A 74 10.59 -5.32 7.05
CA ASN A 74 9.90 -4.58 8.11
C ASN A 74 10.90 -4.05 9.17
N LEU A 75 11.87 -4.85 9.58
CA LEU A 75 12.90 -4.45 10.53
C LEU A 75 13.79 -3.33 9.97
N VAL A 76 14.20 -3.43 8.70
CA VAL A 76 14.95 -2.37 8.01
C VAL A 76 14.13 -1.09 7.92
N GLU A 77 12.82 -1.19 7.64
CA GLU A 77 11.92 -0.03 7.63
C GLU A 77 11.81 0.61 9.02
N ALA A 78 11.58 -0.19 10.06
CA ALA A 78 11.46 0.30 11.43
C ALA A 78 12.70 1.08 11.89
N THR A 79 13.89 0.62 11.52
CA THR A 79 15.16 1.17 12.02
C THR A 79 15.76 2.26 11.14
N MET A 80 15.57 2.21 9.82
CA MET A 80 16.32 3.02 8.85
C MET A 80 15.46 4.05 8.10
N SER A 81 14.17 4.15 8.40
CA SER A 81 13.25 5.09 7.73
C SER A 81 13.61 6.56 7.91
N PHE A 82 14.31 6.91 8.98
CA PHE A 82 14.68 8.30 9.29
C PHE A 82 16.19 8.56 9.26
N MET A 83 16.97 7.58 8.85
CA MET A 83 18.40 7.74 8.56
C MET A 83 18.58 8.19 7.11
N PRO A 84 19.41 9.23 6.85
CA PRO A 84 19.73 9.62 5.48
C PRO A 84 20.54 8.55 4.76
N SER A 85 20.26 8.32 3.48
CA SER A 85 20.94 7.31 2.66
C SER A 85 22.38 7.68 2.32
N SER A 86 22.71 8.97 2.28
CA SER A 86 24.04 9.46 1.91
C SER A 86 24.68 10.26 3.04
N THR A 87 25.97 10.06 3.20
CA THR A 87 26.84 10.88 4.06
C THR A 87 27.60 11.95 3.29
N ASN A 88 27.41 12.03 1.98
CA ASN A 88 28.02 13.00 1.11
C ASN A 88 27.36 14.38 1.28
N MET A 89 28.12 15.38 1.68
CA MET A 89 27.63 16.76 1.89
C MET A 89 27.17 17.45 0.60
N LEU A 90 27.56 16.93 -0.56
CA LEU A 90 27.15 17.46 -1.87
C LEU A 90 25.81 16.91 -2.36
N GLU A 91 25.32 15.85 -1.72
CA GLU A 91 24.06 15.25 -2.02
C GLU A 91 22.94 15.76 -1.10
N VAL A 92 21.72 15.74 -1.61
CA VAL A 92 20.55 16.11 -0.83
C VAL A 92 20.14 14.91 0.00
N ALA A 93 20.13 15.06 1.32
CA ALA A 93 19.80 14.00 2.26
C ALA A 93 18.27 13.87 2.45
N ASP A 94 17.49 13.74 1.36
CA ASP A 94 16.01 13.64 1.38
C ASP A 94 15.48 12.22 1.13
N ILE A 95 16.38 11.26 0.90
CA ILE A 95 16.07 9.84 0.74
C ILE A 95 16.56 9.09 1.97
N SER A 96 15.69 8.26 2.57
CA SER A 96 16.08 7.44 3.71
C SER A 96 16.99 6.29 3.31
N LEU A 97 17.75 5.78 4.28
CA LEU A 97 18.56 4.57 4.07
C LEU A 97 17.67 3.37 3.73
N TYR A 98 16.48 3.26 4.35
CA TYR A 98 15.50 2.24 3.99
C TYR A 98 15.06 2.30 2.53
N ASP A 99 14.62 3.49 2.06
CA ASP A 99 14.17 3.64 0.67
C ASP A 99 15.28 3.33 -0.34
N HIS A 100 16.52 3.73 -0.01
CA HIS A 100 17.69 3.42 -0.82
C HIS A 100 17.97 1.91 -0.88
N MET A 101 18.00 1.24 0.26
CA MET A 101 18.25 -0.22 0.34
C MET A 101 17.14 -1.01 -0.34
N LYS A 102 15.88 -0.65 -0.11
CA LYS A 102 14.72 -1.28 -0.75
C LYS A 102 14.81 -1.24 -2.27
N LEU A 103 15.08 -0.07 -2.84
CA LEU A 103 15.20 0.07 -4.30
C LEU A 103 16.46 -0.61 -4.85
N THR A 104 17.56 -0.58 -4.12
CA THR A 104 18.78 -1.31 -4.52
C THR A 104 18.49 -2.81 -4.63
N ALA A 105 17.79 -3.37 -3.66
CA ALA A 105 17.36 -4.78 -3.69
C ALA A 105 16.40 -5.05 -4.88
N ALA A 106 15.43 -4.16 -5.12
CA ALA A 106 14.50 -4.29 -6.24
C ALA A 106 15.23 -4.33 -7.59
N TYR A 107 16.17 -3.42 -7.80
CA TYR A 107 16.97 -3.39 -9.03
C TYR A 107 17.88 -4.60 -9.15
N ALA A 108 18.52 -5.03 -8.06
CA ALA A 108 19.39 -6.21 -8.06
C ALA A 108 18.62 -7.49 -8.46
N CYS A 109 17.46 -7.74 -7.84
CA CYS A 109 16.59 -8.85 -8.20
C CYS A 109 16.13 -8.78 -9.67
N SER A 110 15.77 -7.58 -10.13
CA SER A 110 15.33 -7.38 -11.52
C SER A 110 16.46 -7.64 -12.54
N ILE A 111 17.68 -7.22 -12.22
CA ILE A 111 18.86 -7.51 -13.04
C ILE A 111 19.15 -9.01 -13.09
N LEU A 112 19.04 -9.69 -11.94
CA LEU A 112 19.23 -11.14 -11.87
C LEU A 112 18.24 -11.87 -12.76
N GLN A 113 16.94 -11.61 -12.63
CA GLN A 113 15.91 -12.20 -13.50
C GLN A 113 16.18 -11.97 -14.99
N TYR A 114 16.58 -10.73 -15.36
CA TYR A 114 16.93 -10.41 -16.75
C TYR A 114 18.17 -11.18 -17.20
N ALA A 115 19.20 -11.26 -16.35
CA ALA A 115 20.45 -11.96 -16.67
C ALA A 115 20.23 -13.46 -16.87
N GLU A 116 19.41 -14.08 -16.03
CA GLU A 116 19.04 -15.51 -16.13
C GLU A 116 18.30 -15.80 -17.42
N GLU A 117 17.26 -15.01 -17.77
CA GLU A 117 16.54 -15.19 -19.04
C GLU A 117 17.43 -15.01 -20.26
N LYS A 118 18.39 -14.07 -20.22
CA LYS A 118 19.31 -13.78 -21.34
C LYS A 118 20.55 -14.68 -21.35
N GLY A 119 20.69 -15.60 -20.39
CA GLY A 119 21.85 -16.49 -20.28
C GLY A 119 23.18 -15.74 -20.06
N ILE A 120 23.14 -14.60 -19.32
CA ILE A 120 24.33 -13.81 -19.00
C ILE A 120 25.10 -14.53 -17.88
N ALA A 121 26.22 -15.16 -18.22
CA ALA A 121 27.07 -15.87 -17.27
C ALA A 121 28.23 -15.00 -16.75
N ASP A 122 28.75 -14.08 -17.56
CA ASP A 122 29.86 -13.21 -17.18
C ASP A 122 29.33 -11.84 -16.72
N TYR A 123 29.04 -11.74 -15.43
CA TYR A 123 28.54 -10.54 -14.77
C TYR A 123 29.55 -9.40 -14.78
N GLU A 124 30.84 -9.69 -14.58
CA GLU A 124 31.89 -8.66 -14.59
C GLU A 124 32.00 -8.01 -15.97
N LYS A 125 32.03 -8.82 -17.02
CA LYS A 125 32.08 -8.32 -18.39
C LYS A 125 30.84 -7.50 -18.75
N THR A 126 29.65 -7.93 -18.31
CA THR A 126 28.38 -7.28 -18.69
C THR A 126 28.08 -6.05 -17.87
N PHE A 127 28.17 -6.14 -16.53
CA PHE A 127 27.67 -5.09 -15.64
C PHE A 127 28.75 -4.14 -15.14
N LYS A 128 30.04 -4.51 -15.22
CA LYS A 128 31.16 -3.64 -14.85
C LYS A 128 31.86 -3.10 -16.08
N ASN A 129 32.47 -3.95 -16.89
CA ASN A 129 33.23 -3.52 -18.07
C ASN A 129 32.30 -3.04 -19.21
N GLY A 130 31.10 -3.61 -19.35
CA GLY A 130 30.09 -3.26 -20.32
C GLY A 130 28.96 -2.36 -19.81
N ALA A 131 29.10 -1.75 -18.62
CA ALA A 131 28.05 -1.01 -17.93
C ALA A 131 27.35 0.03 -18.81
N ASN A 132 28.09 0.85 -19.55
CA ASN A 132 27.54 1.88 -20.44
C ASN A 132 26.63 1.31 -21.55
N SER A 133 26.94 0.10 -22.02
CA SER A 133 26.11 -0.59 -23.00
C SER A 133 24.87 -1.21 -22.33
N PHE A 134 25.05 -1.78 -21.15
CA PHE A 134 23.97 -2.37 -20.38
C PHE A 134 22.95 -1.33 -19.93
N TYR A 135 23.38 -0.15 -19.50
CA TYR A 135 22.49 0.93 -19.05
C TYR A 135 21.49 1.39 -20.13
N LYS A 136 21.79 1.19 -21.39
CA LYS A 136 20.89 1.51 -22.52
C LYS A 136 19.89 0.39 -22.84
N LYS A 137 20.05 -0.81 -22.26
CA LYS A 137 19.15 -1.93 -22.51
C LYS A 137 17.89 -1.79 -21.67
N GLN A 138 16.75 -2.08 -22.26
CA GLN A 138 15.48 -2.20 -21.53
C GLN A 138 15.46 -3.48 -20.70
N SER A 139 16.25 -3.50 -19.64
CA SER A 139 16.41 -4.64 -18.74
C SER A 139 15.42 -4.66 -17.59
N PHE A 140 14.72 -3.57 -17.38
CA PHE A 140 13.69 -3.42 -16.35
C PHE A 140 12.32 -3.27 -16.95
N MET A 141 11.32 -3.67 -16.19
CA MET A 141 9.91 -3.46 -16.52
C MET A 141 9.21 -2.88 -15.30
N LEU A 142 8.48 -1.78 -15.49
CA LEU A 142 7.55 -1.27 -14.54
C LEU A 142 6.18 -1.85 -14.81
N ILE A 143 5.58 -2.48 -13.83
CA ILE A 143 4.19 -2.97 -13.87
C ILE A 143 3.34 -1.98 -13.09
N GLY A 144 2.31 -1.43 -13.72
CA GLY A 144 1.27 -0.65 -13.06
C GLY A 144 -0.01 -1.45 -12.97
N PHE A 145 -0.73 -1.31 -11.88
CA PHE A 145 -2.08 -1.87 -11.74
C PHE A 145 -3.05 -0.84 -11.19
N ARG A 146 -4.33 -1.00 -11.53
CA ARG A 146 -5.41 -0.14 -11.03
C ARG A 146 -6.68 -0.96 -10.82
N LEU A 147 -7.19 -0.97 -9.59
CA LEU A 147 -8.46 -1.59 -9.25
C LEU A 147 -9.59 -0.58 -9.44
N GLU A 148 -10.38 -0.80 -10.47
CA GLU A 148 -11.48 0.05 -10.88
C GLU A 148 -12.75 -0.24 -10.11
N GLY A 149 -13.54 0.80 -9.79
CA GLY A 149 -14.85 0.68 -9.18
C GLY A 149 -14.83 0.62 -7.65
N VAL A 150 -13.69 0.91 -7.03
CA VAL A 150 -13.49 0.85 -5.58
C VAL A 150 -14.44 1.79 -4.85
N GLN A 151 -14.54 3.04 -5.26
CA GLN A 151 -15.39 4.04 -4.63
C GLN A 151 -16.87 3.62 -4.67
N ASP A 152 -17.37 3.19 -5.83
CA ASP A 152 -18.74 2.68 -5.96
C ASP A 152 -18.97 1.46 -5.08
N PHE A 153 -17.99 0.55 -4.97
CA PHE A 153 -18.09 -0.60 -4.09
C PHE A 153 -18.16 -0.21 -2.62
N ILE A 154 -17.31 0.70 -2.15
CA ILE A 154 -17.26 1.15 -0.75
C ILE A 154 -18.56 1.88 -0.38
N TYR A 155 -19.04 2.79 -1.21
CA TYR A 155 -20.18 3.64 -0.91
C TYR A 155 -21.56 3.03 -1.24
N THR A 156 -21.62 1.85 -1.87
CA THR A 156 -22.87 1.12 -2.05
C THR A 156 -23.29 0.42 -0.75
N ILE A 157 -23.90 1.19 0.16
CA ILE A 157 -24.27 0.78 1.52
C ILE A 157 -25.66 1.29 1.87
N THR A 158 -26.20 0.79 3.00
CA THR A 158 -27.44 1.32 3.61
C THR A 158 -27.13 2.26 4.76
N SER A 159 -28.04 3.14 5.11
CA SER A 159 -27.90 4.05 6.27
C SER A 159 -27.75 3.32 7.60
N LYS A 160 -28.40 2.15 7.76
CA LYS A 160 -28.30 1.34 8.97
C LYS A 160 -26.96 0.60 8.99
N GLY A 161 -26.13 0.92 9.99
CA GLY A 161 -24.79 0.30 10.13
C GLY A 161 -23.76 0.81 9.12
N ALA A 162 -23.99 1.97 8.49
CA ALA A 162 -23.15 2.54 7.44
C ALA A 162 -21.66 2.55 7.79
N HIS A 163 -21.29 2.99 8.99
CA HIS A 163 -19.89 3.05 9.44
C HIS A 163 -19.19 1.68 9.45
N LYS A 164 -19.90 0.61 9.85
CA LYS A 164 -19.35 -0.74 9.83
C LYS A 164 -19.12 -1.22 8.40
N GLN A 165 -20.09 -0.94 7.53
CA GLN A 165 -20.03 -1.34 6.13
C GLN A 165 -18.94 -0.59 5.37
N LEU A 166 -18.81 0.73 5.58
CA LEU A 166 -17.74 1.52 4.97
C LEU A 166 -16.37 1.00 5.38
N ARG A 167 -16.12 0.87 6.69
CA ARG A 167 -14.84 0.36 7.22
C ARG A 167 -14.49 -1.02 6.67
N SER A 168 -15.42 -1.95 6.73
CA SER A 168 -15.15 -3.32 6.29
C SER A 168 -14.95 -3.41 4.79
N ARG A 169 -15.66 -2.63 3.99
CA ARG A 169 -15.51 -2.63 2.54
C ARG A 169 -14.19 -2.01 2.12
N ALA A 170 -13.82 -0.87 2.70
CA ALA A 170 -12.53 -0.23 2.42
C ALA A 170 -11.36 -1.16 2.77
N PHE A 171 -11.34 -1.71 3.98
CA PHE A 171 -10.31 -2.67 4.39
C PHE A 171 -10.29 -3.93 3.52
N TYR A 172 -11.45 -4.44 3.16
CA TYR A 172 -11.55 -5.65 2.34
C TYR A 172 -11.00 -5.45 0.93
N VAL A 173 -11.32 -4.33 0.29
CA VAL A 173 -10.79 -4.00 -1.03
C VAL A 173 -9.28 -3.79 -0.96
N GLU A 174 -8.78 -3.13 0.07
CA GLU A 174 -7.35 -2.99 0.29
C GLU A 174 -6.67 -4.36 0.41
N MET A 175 -7.22 -5.27 1.21
CA MET A 175 -6.66 -6.63 1.36
C MET A 175 -6.72 -7.43 0.05
N MET A 176 -7.71 -7.23 -0.79
CA MET A 176 -7.75 -7.81 -2.14
C MET A 176 -6.60 -7.30 -3.02
N SER A 177 -6.35 -5.98 -3.03
CA SER A 177 -5.22 -5.39 -3.75
C SER A 177 -3.87 -5.87 -3.20
N GLN A 178 -3.71 -5.91 -1.88
CA GLN A 178 -2.49 -6.43 -1.25
C GLN A 178 -2.24 -7.90 -1.62
N TRP A 179 -3.28 -8.71 -1.65
CA TRP A 179 -3.18 -10.11 -2.06
C TRP A 179 -2.82 -10.27 -3.55
N PHE A 180 -3.38 -9.44 -4.42
CA PHE A 180 -3.00 -9.42 -5.83
C PHE A 180 -1.50 -9.18 -6.00
N VAL A 181 -0.96 -8.17 -5.32
CA VAL A 181 0.47 -7.84 -5.33
C VAL A 181 1.30 -9.02 -4.80
N ASP A 182 0.95 -9.53 -3.61
CA ASP A 182 1.72 -10.58 -2.95
C ASP A 182 1.69 -11.90 -3.71
N SER A 183 0.57 -12.25 -4.33
CA SER A 183 0.46 -13.45 -5.17
C SER A 183 1.32 -13.35 -6.43
N PHE A 184 1.36 -12.18 -7.07
CA PHE A 184 2.26 -11.90 -8.18
C PHE A 184 3.73 -12.01 -7.74
N LEU A 185 4.12 -11.33 -6.67
CA LEU A 185 5.50 -11.35 -6.15
C LEU A 185 5.96 -12.78 -5.84
N LYS A 186 5.11 -13.57 -5.19
CA LYS A 186 5.41 -14.97 -4.88
C LYS A 186 5.64 -15.81 -6.14
N LYS A 187 4.76 -15.68 -7.14
CA LYS A 187 4.90 -16.39 -8.43
C LYS A 187 6.15 -15.96 -9.20
N SER A 188 6.59 -14.72 -9.05
CA SER A 188 7.78 -14.16 -9.70
C SER A 188 9.08 -14.36 -8.92
N GLY A 189 9.06 -15.01 -7.73
CA GLY A 189 10.22 -15.15 -6.86
C GLY A 189 10.75 -13.83 -6.32
N LEU A 190 9.88 -12.84 -6.14
CA LEU A 190 10.21 -11.48 -5.69
C LEU A 190 9.61 -11.20 -4.31
N THR A 191 10.05 -10.09 -3.73
CA THR A 191 9.57 -9.61 -2.42
C THR A 191 8.95 -8.22 -2.53
N ARG A 192 8.37 -7.71 -1.44
CA ARG A 192 7.87 -6.33 -1.37
C ARG A 192 8.94 -5.25 -1.53
N ALA A 193 10.22 -5.60 -1.52
CA ALA A 193 11.26 -4.68 -1.94
C ALA A 193 11.03 -4.15 -3.36
N ASN A 194 10.45 -4.96 -4.24
CA ASN A 194 10.12 -4.62 -5.62
C ASN A 194 8.90 -3.72 -5.79
N VAL A 195 8.09 -3.52 -4.74
CA VAL A 195 6.92 -2.64 -4.77
C VAL A 195 7.39 -1.19 -4.60
N LEU A 196 7.29 -0.40 -5.67
CA LEU A 196 7.62 1.02 -5.64
C LEU A 196 6.56 1.81 -4.87
N TYR A 197 5.30 1.50 -5.14
CA TYR A 197 4.10 2.07 -4.54
C TYR A 197 2.96 1.06 -4.58
N SER A 198 2.11 1.05 -3.57
CA SER A 198 0.87 0.28 -3.56
C SER A 198 -0.10 0.87 -2.54
N ASP A 199 -1.29 1.23 -2.99
CA ASP A 199 -2.44 1.56 -2.16
C ASP A 199 -3.62 0.64 -2.48
N THR A 200 -4.82 1.05 -2.13
CA THR A 200 -6.06 0.30 -2.38
C THR A 200 -6.38 0.21 -3.87
N GLU A 201 -6.22 1.31 -4.60
CA GLU A 201 -6.64 1.42 -6.00
C GLU A 201 -5.49 1.23 -6.98
N HIS A 202 -4.27 1.68 -6.65
CA HIS A 202 -3.15 1.76 -7.57
C HIS A 202 -1.87 1.14 -7.02
N GLY A 203 -0.97 0.79 -7.92
CA GLY A 203 0.39 0.45 -7.52
C GLY A 203 1.33 0.24 -8.68
N TYR A 204 2.63 0.26 -8.34
CA TYR A 204 3.73 0.06 -9.28
C TYR A 204 4.76 -0.91 -8.71
N ILE A 205 5.20 -1.86 -9.54
CA ILE A 205 6.17 -2.89 -9.18
C ILE A 205 7.31 -2.88 -10.20
N ILE A 206 8.56 -2.88 -9.74
CA ILE A 206 9.76 -2.95 -10.56
C ILE A 206 10.22 -4.41 -10.65
N VAL A 207 10.37 -4.93 -11.86
CA VAL A 207 10.80 -6.31 -12.12
C VAL A 207 11.79 -6.39 -13.29
N GLY A 208 12.43 -7.53 -13.47
CA GLY A 208 13.19 -7.81 -14.67
C GLY A 208 12.29 -7.84 -15.92
N ASN A 209 12.75 -7.22 -17.01
CA ASN A 209 12.03 -7.23 -18.28
C ASN A 209 12.16 -8.58 -18.98
N THR A 210 11.45 -9.56 -18.45
CA THR A 210 11.45 -10.96 -18.88
C THR A 210 10.10 -11.39 -19.45
N ASN A 211 10.10 -12.44 -20.27
CA ASN A 211 8.88 -13.04 -20.76
C ASN A 211 8.10 -13.71 -19.62
N ASP A 212 8.80 -14.31 -18.67
CA ASP A 212 8.18 -14.96 -17.51
C ASP A 212 7.38 -13.97 -16.69
N ASN A 213 7.96 -12.83 -16.31
CA ASN A 213 7.23 -11.80 -15.57
C ASN A 213 6.01 -11.27 -16.34
N ARG A 214 6.12 -11.13 -17.68
CA ARG A 214 4.99 -10.74 -18.53
C ARG A 214 3.86 -11.77 -18.51
N ASN A 215 4.21 -13.05 -18.59
CA ASN A 215 3.23 -14.13 -18.55
C ASN A 215 2.57 -14.23 -17.18
N ILE A 216 3.36 -14.17 -16.09
CA ILE A 216 2.86 -14.26 -14.73
C ILE A 216 1.87 -13.12 -14.44
N ILE A 217 2.17 -11.86 -14.83
CA ILE A 217 1.25 -10.75 -14.55
C ILE A 217 -0.04 -10.81 -15.37
N VAL A 218 0.03 -11.26 -16.62
CA VAL A 218 -1.16 -11.45 -17.47
C VAL A 218 -2.05 -12.56 -16.91
N GLU A 219 -1.46 -13.66 -16.45
CA GLU A 219 -2.20 -14.76 -15.83
C GLU A 219 -2.82 -14.32 -14.49
N ALA A 220 -2.05 -13.64 -13.64
CA ALA A 220 -2.53 -13.10 -12.38
C ALA A 220 -3.71 -12.14 -12.58
N GLN A 221 -3.63 -11.22 -13.55
CA GLN A 221 -4.73 -10.33 -13.91
C GLN A 221 -5.98 -11.11 -14.34
N LYS A 222 -5.79 -12.11 -15.19
CA LYS A 222 -6.91 -12.93 -15.69
C LYS A 222 -7.60 -13.68 -14.56
N GLU A 223 -6.84 -14.43 -13.75
CA GLU A 223 -7.38 -15.19 -12.61
C GLU A 223 -8.12 -14.28 -11.62
N PHE A 224 -7.55 -13.11 -11.34
CA PHE A 224 -8.15 -12.17 -10.42
C PHE A 224 -9.43 -11.54 -10.97
N ASN A 225 -9.46 -11.17 -12.26
CA ASN A 225 -10.66 -10.63 -12.91
C ASN A 225 -11.77 -11.68 -13.06
N GLU A 226 -11.44 -12.96 -13.27
CA GLU A 226 -12.43 -14.04 -13.21
C GLU A 226 -13.08 -14.11 -11.83
N PHE A 227 -12.29 -14.04 -10.76
CA PHE A 227 -12.81 -13.97 -9.39
C PHE A 227 -13.66 -12.72 -9.14
N LEU A 228 -13.21 -11.54 -9.57
CA LEU A 228 -13.96 -10.29 -9.42
C LEU A 228 -15.31 -10.38 -10.17
N LEU A 229 -15.31 -10.90 -11.38
CA LEU A 229 -16.51 -11.05 -12.19
C LEU A 229 -17.53 -12.00 -11.55
N GLU A 230 -17.07 -13.10 -10.99
CA GLU A 230 -17.93 -14.11 -10.33
C GLU A 230 -18.58 -13.56 -9.04
N ASN A 231 -17.86 -12.77 -8.26
CA ASN A 231 -18.30 -12.32 -6.95
C ASN A 231 -18.93 -10.91 -6.94
N PHE A 232 -18.49 -10.03 -7.84
CA PHE A 232 -18.91 -8.62 -7.86
C PHE A 232 -19.55 -8.19 -9.19
N GLY A 233 -19.63 -9.11 -10.16
CA GLY A 233 -20.09 -8.78 -11.51
C GLY A 233 -19.12 -7.77 -12.15
N VAL A 234 -19.68 -6.76 -12.82
CA VAL A 234 -18.88 -5.73 -13.52
C VAL A 234 -18.45 -4.56 -12.63
N LYS A 235 -18.70 -4.64 -11.31
CA LYS A 235 -18.46 -3.52 -10.39
C LYS A 235 -16.99 -3.28 -10.13
N LEU A 236 -16.19 -4.35 -10.03
CA LEU A 236 -14.75 -4.27 -9.79
C LEU A 236 -13.99 -4.88 -10.96
N TYR A 237 -12.87 -4.29 -11.32
CA TYR A 237 -12.00 -4.77 -12.37
C TYR A 237 -10.53 -4.36 -12.12
N MET A 238 -9.60 -5.30 -12.22
CA MET A 238 -8.17 -5.05 -12.13
C MET A 238 -7.59 -4.78 -13.52
N ALA A 239 -7.23 -3.53 -13.80
CA ALA A 239 -6.45 -3.18 -14.97
C ALA A 239 -4.95 -3.33 -14.67
N VAL A 240 -4.19 -3.80 -15.65
CA VAL A 240 -2.72 -3.93 -15.55
C VAL A 240 -2.08 -3.35 -16.82
N GLY A 241 -0.99 -2.60 -16.63
CA GLY A 241 -0.16 -2.06 -17.71
C GLY A 241 1.32 -2.36 -17.42
N THR A 242 2.12 -2.49 -18.48
CA THR A 242 3.57 -2.75 -18.35
C THR A 242 4.35 -1.87 -19.30
N ALA A 243 5.46 -1.28 -18.82
CA ALA A 243 6.40 -0.53 -19.65
C ALA A 243 7.83 -1.00 -19.39
N GLY A 244 8.54 -1.34 -20.47
CA GLY A 244 9.97 -1.65 -20.41
C GLY A 244 10.79 -0.36 -20.28
N PHE A 245 11.84 -0.38 -19.44
CA PHE A 245 12.73 0.77 -19.32
C PHE A 245 14.18 0.36 -19.12
N SER A 246 15.09 1.29 -19.38
CA SER A 246 16.53 1.13 -19.20
C SER A 246 17.04 1.92 -17.99
N ALA A 247 18.19 1.53 -17.45
CA ALA A 247 18.82 2.29 -16.38
C ALA A 247 19.06 3.75 -16.78
N SER A 248 19.46 3.98 -18.03
CA SER A 248 19.74 5.34 -18.53
C SER A 248 18.51 6.26 -18.50
N GLN A 249 17.29 5.72 -18.64
CA GLN A 249 16.07 6.53 -18.60
C GLN A 249 15.71 7.03 -17.19
N VAL A 250 16.21 6.37 -16.16
CA VAL A 250 15.90 6.71 -14.76
C VAL A 250 17.09 7.28 -13.99
N MET A 251 18.25 7.37 -14.61
CA MET A 251 19.43 8.02 -14.02
C MET A 251 19.29 9.55 -14.02
N MET A 252 19.82 10.20 -12.98
CA MET A 252 19.69 11.65 -12.76
C MET A 252 20.25 12.54 -13.89
N GLU A 253 21.10 12.00 -14.76
CA GLU A 253 21.70 12.73 -15.87
C GLU A 253 20.77 12.91 -17.07
N ASN A 254 19.65 12.18 -17.11
CA ASN A 254 18.73 12.21 -18.23
C ASN A 254 17.57 13.19 -18.00
N SER A 255 16.88 13.50 -19.10
CA SER A 255 15.74 14.41 -19.05
C SER A 255 14.59 13.82 -18.21
N SER A 256 13.94 14.65 -17.44
CA SER A 256 12.74 14.25 -16.70
C SER A 256 11.61 13.70 -17.59
N ASP A 257 11.66 13.93 -18.89
CA ASP A 257 10.66 13.47 -19.83
C ASP A 257 10.78 11.97 -20.12
N GLU A 258 12.01 11.42 -20.17
CA GLU A 258 12.20 9.96 -20.31
C GLU A 258 11.64 9.19 -19.11
N TYR A 259 11.91 9.68 -17.89
CA TYR A 259 11.33 9.13 -16.68
C TYR A 259 9.81 9.18 -16.71
N THR A 260 9.24 10.35 -16.99
CA THR A 260 7.79 10.60 -16.99
C THR A 260 7.08 9.76 -18.05
N ASN A 261 7.71 9.52 -19.20
CA ASN A 261 7.13 8.73 -20.28
C ASN A 261 6.90 7.26 -19.90
N ILE A 262 7.70 6.69 -19.00
CA ILE A 262 7.48 5.32 -18.51
C ILE A 262 6.11 5.20 -17.83
N PHE A 263 5.76 6.14 -16.96
CA PHE A 263 4.47 6.17 -16.28
C PHE A 263 3.32 6.50 -17.22
N ARG A 264 3.51 7.44 -18.15
CA ARG A 264 2.49 7.77 -19.16
C ARG A 264 2.15 6.59 -20.07
N GLU A 265 3.14 5.79 -20.43
CA GLU A 265 2.93 4.56 -21.21
C GLU A 265 2.04 3.59 -20.42
N ILE A 266 2.33 3.39 -19.13
CA ILE A 266 1.51 2.54 -18.26
C ILE A 266 0.09 3.06 -18.17
N ASP A 267 -0.10 4.34 -17.90
CA ASP A 267 -1.44 4.94 -17.77
C ASP A 267 -2.26 4.80 -19.04
N PHE A 268 -1.62 5.00 -20.20
CA PHE A 268 -2.28 4.77 -21.49
C PHE A 268 -2.77 3.32 -21.62
N ILE A 269 -1.95 2.35 -21.17
CA ILE A 269 -2.32 0.92 -21.22
C ILE A 269 -3.42 0.62 -20.19
N LEU A 270 -3.33 1.16 -18.97
CA LEU A 270 -4.35 1.01 -17.94
C LEU A 270 -5.69 1.55 -18.43
N ASP A 271 -5.74 2.76 -18.99
CA ASP A 271 -6.95 3.36 -19.54
C ASP A 271 -7.55 2.55 -20.70
N LYS A 272 -6.68 2.02 -21.57
CA LYS A 272 -7.13 1.14 -22.64
C LYS A 272 -7.76 -0.14 -22.09
N ASN A 273 -7.15 -0.77 -21.10
CA ASN A 273 -7.64 -2.01 -20.49
C ASN A 273 -8.92 -1.76 -19.68
N SER A 274 -9.02 -0.64 -18.97
CA SER A 274 -10.23 -0.24 -18.26
C SER A 274 -11.44 -0.01 -19.17
N LYS A 275 -11.21 0.42 -20.41
CA LYS A 275 -12.26 0.61 -21.40
C LYS A 275 -12.61 -0.67 -22.17
N ASN A 276 -11.73 -1.67 -22.16
CA ASN A 276 -11.90 -2.94 -22.88
C ASN A 276 -11.80 -4.14 -21.93
N ARG A 277 -12.62 -4.12 -20.87
CA ARG A 277 -12.55 -5.07 -19.73
C ARG A 277 -12.85 -6.52 -20.13
N TYR A 278 -13.82 -6.72 -21.00
CA TYR A 278 -14.40 -8.04 -21.27
C TYR A 278 -14.40 -8.37 -22.75
N GLN A 279 -14.11 -9.62 -23.06
CA GLN A 279 -14.27 -10.16 -24.41
C GLN A 279 -15.75 -10.34 -24.75
N ALA A 280 -16.10 -10.32 -26.04
CA ALA A 280 -17.49 -10.50 -26.49
C ALA A 280 -18.15 -11.79 -25.95
N SER A 281 -17.36 -12.87 -25.81
CA SER A 281 -17.83 -14.14 -25.24
C SER A 281 -18.20 -14.03 -23.76
N GLU A 282 -17.47 -13.20 -23.00
CA GLU A 282 -17.76 -12.95 -21.56
C GLU A 282 -19.00 -12.09 -21.42
N ILE A 283 -19.13 -11.05 -22.22
CA ILE A 283 -20.34 -10.20 -22.26
C ILE A 283 -21.58 -11.05 -22.60
N LEU A 284 -21.47 -11.97 -23.57
CA LEU A 284 -22.56 -12.87 -23.91
C LEU A 284 -22.91 -13.83 -22.77
N LYS A 285 -21.94 -14.32 -22.01
CA LYS A 285 -22.18 -15.15 -20.80
C LYS A 285 -22.88 -14.36 -19.73
N LEU A 286 -22.46 -13.13 -19.44
CA LEU A 286 -23.09 -12.24 -18.47
C LEU A 286 -24.56 -11.96 -18.84
N ASN A 287 -24.84 -11.69 -20.10
CA ASN A 287 -26.21 -11.44 -20.58
C ASN A 287 -27.11 -12.68 -20.52
N LYS A 288 -26.52 -13.89 -20.59
CA LYS A 288 -27.24 -15.16 -20.51
C LYS A 288 -27.37 -15.69 -19.08
N ALA A 289 -26.58 -15.17 -18.14
CA ALA A 289 -26.66 -15.55 -16.73
C ALA A 289 -28.03 -15.13 -16.18
N GLY A 290 -28.93 -16.08 -16.05
CA GLY A 290 -30.26 -15.85 -15.47
C GLY A 290 -30.14 -15.34 -14.02
N LYS A 291 -31.12 -14.56 -13.59
CA LYS A 291 -31.20 -14.10 -12.20
C LYS A 291 -31.28 -15.31 -11.27
N LYS A 292 -30.29 -15.52 -10.42
CA LYS A 292 -30.39 -16.45 -9.30
C LYS A 292 -31.42 -15.89 -8.32
N ASP A 293 -32.41 -16.66 -7.93
CA ASP A 293 -33.40 -16.46 -6.85
C ASP A 293 -34.28 -15.19 -6.86
N GLY A 294 -34.13 -14.28 -7.78
CA GLY A 294 -35.01 -13.11 -7.94
C GLY A 294 -35.06 -12.11 -6.77
N ARG A 295 -34.37 -12.36 -5.65
CA ARG A 295 -34.26 -11.43 -4.50
C ARG A 295 -33.00 -10.65 -4.58
N GLU A 296 -33.11 -9.36 -4.35
CA GLU A 296 -32.02 -8.40 -4.36
C GLU A 296 -31.53 -8.10 -2.93
N CYS A 297 -30.22 -8.08 -2.73
CA CYS A 297 -29.62 -7.69 -1.47
C CYS A 297 -29.91 -6.21 -1.19
N ALA A 298 -30.48 -5.90 -0.04
CA ALA A 298 -30.80 -4.52 0.35
C ALA A 298 -29.55 -3.63 0.53
N VAL A 299 -28.36 -4.23 0.62
CA VAL A 299 -27.08 -3.49 0.83
C VAL A 299 -26.35 -3.25 -0.49
N CYS A 300 -26.02 -4.31 -1.23
CA CYS A 300 -25.17 -4.19 -2.43
C CYS A 300 -25.94 -4.27 -3.74
N HIS A 301 -27.25 -4.49 -3.67
CA HIS A 301 -28.14 -4.60 -4.82
C HIS A 301 -27.81 -5.76 -5.79
N SER A 302 -27.01 -6.72 -5.34
CA SER A 302 -26.73 -7.93 -6.12
C SER A 302 -27.81 -9.00 -5.88
N THR A 303 -28.09 -9.80 -6.91
CA THR A 303 -28.96 -11.00 -6.82
C THR A 303 -28.09 -12.21 -6.50
N GLY A 304 -27.48 -12.24 -5.32
CA GLY A 304 -26.60 -13.33 -4.86
C GLY A 304 -27.25 -14.22 -3.81
N ASN A 305 -26.42 -15.10 -3.22
CA ASN A 305 -26.86 -15.96 -2.12
C ASN A 305 -27.34 -15.11 -0.94
N MET A 306 -28.63 -15.14 -0.69
CA MET A 306 -29.25 -14.41 0.41
C MET A 306 -29.17 -15.23 1.68
N VAL A 307 -28.90 -14.56 2.80
CA VAL A 307 -28.97 -15.19 4.12
C VAL A 307 -30.44 -15.47 4.48
N ASP A 308 -30.70 -16.66 4.98
CA ASP A 308 -32.05 -17.08 5.36
C ASP A 308 -32.68 -16.12 6.38
N GLY A 309 -33.88 -15.66 6.08
CA GLY A 309 -34.63 -14.74 6.95
C GLY A 309 -34.08 -13.29 6.95
N GLN A 310 -33.04 -12.96 6.16
CA GLN A 310 -32.49 -11.61 6.05
C GLN A 310 -32.67 -11.03 4.64
N ASN A 311 -32.54 -9.69 4.54
CA ASN A 311 -32.52 -8.97 3.26
C ASN A 311 -31.07 -8.64 2.81
N LYS A 312 -30.09 -9.43 3.24
CA LYS A 312 -28.68 -9.27 2.93
C LYS A 312 -28.12 -10.53 2.27
N CYS A 313 -27.18 -10.38 1.36
CA CYS A 313 -26.39 -11.50 0.86
C CYS A 313 -25.30 -11.90 1.86
N GLU A 314 -24.79 -13.13 1.74
CA GLU A 314 -23.75 -13.68 2.62
C GLU A 314 -22.50 -12.80 2.71
N LEU A 315 -22.05 -12.24 1.58
CA LEU A 315 -20.86 -11.36 1.55
C LEU A 315 -21.10 -10.09 2.38
N CYS A 316 -22.26 -9.44 2.24
CA CYS A 316 -22.56 -8.22 2.99
C CYS A 316 -22.71 -8.50 4.50
N GLU A 317 -23.21 -9.67 4.88
CA GLU A 317 -23.27 -10.08 6.28
C GLU A 317 -21.88 -10.37 6.84
N LYS A 318 -21.04 -11.13 6.12
CA LYS A 318 -19.65 -11.40 6.50
C LYS A 318 -18.87 -10.09 6.67
N LEU A 319 -19.01 -9.14 5.74
CA LEU A 319 -18.32 -7.83 5.81
C LEU A 319 -18.77 -7.02 7.03
N GLU A 320 -20.07 -6.96 7.33
CA GLU A 320 -20.58 -6.23 8.50
C GLU A 320 -20.03 -6.82 9.80
N ASN A 321 -20.00 -8.15 9.91
CA ASN A 321 -19.43 -8.85 11.07
C ASN A 321 -17.92 -8.64 11.19
N PHE A 322 -17.20 -8.62 10.07
CA PHE A 322 -15.75 -8.43 10.02
C PHE A 322 -15.28 -7.05 10.49
N SER A 323 -16.16 -6.03 10.39
CA SER A 323 -15.84 -4.67 10.81
C SER A 323 -15.35 -4.56 12.26
N THR A 324 -15.88 -5.41 13.15
CA THR A 324 -15.43 -5.45 14.56
C THR A 324 -14.05 -6.05 14.70
N ASN A 325 -13.72 -7.03 13.86
CA ASN A 325 -12.42 -7.68 13.86
C ASN A 325 -11.32 -6.72 13.39
N ILE A 326 -11.60 -5.87 12.39
CA ILE A 326 -10.64 -4.85 11.91
C ILE A 326 -10.18 -3.96 13.07
N GLN A 327 -11.08 -3.56 13.97
CA GLN A 327 -10.74 -2.68 15.08
C GLN A 327 -10.01 -3.40 16.23
N LYS A 328 -10.34 -4.68 16.47
CA LYS A 328 -9.88 -5.41 17.66
C LYS A 328 -8.64 -6.25 17.41
N GLN A 329 -8.46 -6.72 16.18
CA GLN A 329 -7.38 -7.63 15.84
C GLN A 329 -6.22 -6.90 15.21
N GLU A 330 -5.02 -7.35 15.52
CA GLU A 330 -3.77 -6.82 14.96
C GLU A 330 -3.22 -7.73 13.85
N PHE A 331 -3.62 -9.01 13.83
CA PHE A 331 -3.13 -9.97 12.84
C PHE A 331 -4.27 -10.51 11.97
N PHE A 332 -3.99 -10.54 10.69
CA PHE A 332 -4.86 -11.08 9.65
C PHE A 332 -4.09 -12.13 8.87
N VAL A 333 -4.80 -13.12 8.36
CA VAL A 333 -4.22 -14.18 7.52
C VAL A 333 -5.03 -14.34 6.24
N ILE A 334 -4.34 -14.55 5.15
CA ILE A 334 -4.94 -15.01 3.89
C ILE A 334 -4.43 -16.41 3.62
N ASN A 335 -5.36 -17.37 3.58
CA ASN A 335 -5.14 -18.79 3.38
C ASN A 335 -6.30 -19.42 2.58
N ASP A 336 -6.40 -20.74 2.55
CA ASP A 336 -7.42 -21.52 1.83
C ASP A 336 -8.68 -21.85 2.66
N ASP A 337 -8.80 -21.33 3.90
CA ASP A 337 -9.99 -21.53 4.74
C ASP A 337 -11.21 -20.76 4.20
N SER A 338 -12.14 -21.46 3.57
CA SER A 338 -13.34 -20.91 2.96
C SER A 338 -14.35 -20.23 3.91
N ASN A 339 -14.15 -20.34 5.23
CA ASN A 339 -14.95 -19.61 6.21
C ASN A 339 -14.65 -18.11 6.21
N GLY A 340 -13.47 -17.71 5.75
CA GLY A 340 -13.03 -16.32 5.63
C GLY A 340 -13.78 -15.51 4.57
N LEU A 341 -13.38 -14.25 4.41
CA LEU A 341 -13.80 -13.37 3.31
C LEU A 341 -13.03 -13.73 2.04
N PRO A 342 -13.66 -14.04 0.91
CA PRO A 342 -12.94 -14.42 -0.31
C PRO A 342 -12.18 -13.22 -0.88
N VAL A 343 -10.87 -13.34 -1.07
CA VAL A 343 -10.01 -12.28 -1.66
C VAL A 343 -9.48 -12.67 -3.04
N SER A 344 -9.54 -13.95 -3.38
CA SER A 344 -9.23 -14.52 -4.68
C SER A 344 -9.87 -15.91 -4.80
N LYS A 345 -9.71 -16.61 -5.91
CA LYS A 345 -10.39 -17.87 -6.22
C LYS A 345 -10.22 -18.97 -5.16
N ASN A 346 -9.11 -19.07 -4.48
CA ASN A 346 -8.87 -20.03 -3.41
C ASN A 346 -8.13 -19.37 -2.25
N ALA A 347 -8.42 -18.11 -1.98
CA ALA A 347 -7.77 -17.36 -0.93
C ALA A 347 -8.84 -16.58 -0.15
N TYR A 348 -8.77 -16.70 1.17
CA TYR A 348 -9.77 -16.14 2.07
C TYR A 348 -9.08 -15.42 3.22
N LEU A 349 -9.61 -14.25 3.56
CA LEU A 349 -9.13 -13.38 4.63
C LEU A 349 -9.83 -13.73 5.94
N SER A 350 -9.04 -14.00 6.96
CA SER A 350 -9.48 -14.27 8.32
C SER A 350 -8.63 -13.50 9.32
N THR A 351 -8.97 -13.56 10.59
CA THR A 351 -8.18 -13.01 11.69
C THR A 351 -7.53 -14.12 12.49
N VAL A 352 -6.35 -13.86 13.01
CA VAL A 352 -5.60 -14.75 13.91
C VAL A 352 -5.12 -13.96 15.11
N THR A 353 -4.88 -14.65 16.20
CA THR A 353 -4.34 -14.06 17.42
C THR A 353 -2.81 -14.01 17.38
N GLU A 354 -2.21 -13.10 18.13
CA GLU A 354 -0.76 -13.03 18.27
C GLU A 354 -0.17 -14.33 18.84
N ASP A 355 -0.89 -15.01 19.75
CA ASP A 355 -0.45 -16.27 20.33
C ASP A 355 -0.38 -17.40 19.30
N GLU A 356 -1.32 -17.47 18.35
CA GLU A 356 -1.28 -18.43 17.24
C GLU A 356 -0.11 -18.14 16.30
N VAL A 357 0.15 -16.86 16.01
CA VAL A 357 1.30 -16.43 15.18
C VAL A 357 2.62 -16.81 15.88
N LYS A 358 2.77 -16.51 17.17
CA LYS A 358 3.96 -16.84 17.97
C LYS A 358 4.26 -18.33 18.04
N LYS A 359 3.23 -19.17 18.04
CA LYS A 359 3.38 -20.62 18.05
C LYS A 359 3.75 -21.21 16.69
N GLY A 360 3.71 -20.42 15.62
CA GLY A 360 3.92 -20.90 14.26
C GLY A 360 2.82 -21.84 13.74
N GLU A 361 1.63 -21.78 14.32
CA GLU A 361 0.50 -22.66 13.97
C GLU A 361 -0.30 -22.13 12.77
N VAL A 362 -0.07 -20.86 12.37
CA VAL A 362 -0.81 -20.17 11.30
C VAL A 362 -0.24 -20.56 9.94
N GLN A 363 -1.09 -21.13 9.10
CA GLN A 363 -0.76 -21.38 7.69
C GLN A 363 -1.34 -20.27 6.83
N GLY A 364 -0.56 -19.78 5.86
CA GLY A 364 -0.94 -18.71 4.97
C GLY A 364 -0.04 -17.49 5.08
N ARG A 365 -0.44 -16.40 4.44
CA ARG A 365 0.30 -15.14 4.53
C ARG A 365 -0.27 -14.28 5.64
N ILE A 366 0.57 -13.92 6.58
CA ILE A 366 0.22 -13.14 7.75
C ILE A 366 0.44 -11.65 7.47
N TYR A 367 -0.54 -10.82 7.86
CA TYR A 367 -0.49 -9.37 7.81
C TYR A 367 -0.60 -8.80 9.22
N ALA A 368 0.38 -7.98 9.61
CA ALA A 368 0.37 -7.28 10.90
C ALA A 368 -0.13 -5.84 10.72
N LYS A 369 -1.23 -5.51 11.37
CA LYS A 369 -1.86 -4.19 11.31
C LYS A 369 -1.19 -3.23 12.28
N ASN A 370 -0.72 -2.09 11.77
CA ASN A 370 -0.10 -1.01 12.56
C ASN A 370 1.09 -1.48 13.42
N ARG A 371 1.76 -2.54 12.98
CA ARG A 371 3.00 -3.06 13.60
C ARG A 371 4.02 -3.34 12.51
N LEU A 372 5.27 -2.98 12.73
CA LEU A 372 6.35 -3.17 11.76
C LEU A 372 7.21 -4.36 12.10
N ASP A 373 7.73 -4.40 13.29
CA ASP A 373 8.76 -5.36 13.69
C ASP A 373 8.23 -6.22 14.82
N THR A 374 7.72 -7.40 14.49
CA THR A 374 7.19 -8.36 15.46
C THR A 374 8.09 -9.58 15.62
N GLY A 375 9.10 -9.77 14.74
CA GLY A 375 9.99 -10.94 14.74
C GLY A 375 9.32 -12.24 14.30
N HIS A 376 8.09 -12.19 13.75
CA HIS A 376 7.38 -13.38 13.30
C HIS A 376 7.58 -13.66 11.81
N MET A 377 7.50 -14.93 11.46
CA MET A 377 7.67 -15.41 10.09
C MET A 377 6.53 -14.95 9.16
N GLN A 378 6.85 -14.73 7.88
CA GLN A 378 5.90 -14.44 6.79
C GLN A 378 4.99 -13.24 7.01
N GLU A 379 5.41 -12.32 7.85
CA GLU A 379 4.66 -11.17 8.22
C GLU A 379 4.84 -10.03 7.21
N THR A 380 3.73 -9.43 6.81
CA THR A 380 3.71 -8.18 6.03
C THR A 380 2.98 -7.14 6.87
N HIS A 381 3.61 -6.00 7.16
CA HIS A 381 2.90 -4.93 7.83
C HIS A 381 1.93 -4.22 6.88
N ILE A 382 0.81 -3.77 7.43
CA ILE A 382 -0.15 -2.89 6.79
C ILE A 382 -0.47 -1.72 7.72
N TRP A 383 -0.44 -0.52 7.18
CA TRP A 383 -0.92 0.66 7.89
C TRP A 383 -2.42 0.82 7.66
N VAL A 384 -3.18 1.01 8.73
CA VAL A 384 -4.63 1.18 8.67
C VAL A 384 -5.04 2.35 9.56
N GLY A 385 -5.69 3.34 8.97
CA GLY A 385 -6.33 4.41 9.72
C GLY A 385 -7.69 3.95 10.22
N ASP A 386 -7.76 3.50 11.47
CA ASP A 386 -8.96 2.88 12.02
C ASP A 386 -9.30 3.31 13.46
N TYR A 387 -8.62 4.34 13.97
CA TYR A 387 -8.91 4.83 15.31
C TYR A 387 -10.38 5.19 15.47
N SER A 388 -11.00 4.67 16.53
CA SER A 388 -12.38 4.95 16.85
C SER A 388 -12.55 5.15 18.36
N MET A 389 -12.95 6.34 18.74
CA MET A 389 -13.25 6.65 20.15
C MET A 389 -14.44 5.84 20.67
N THR A 390 -15.43 5.60 19.83
CA THR A 390 -16.64 4.83 20.19
C THR A 390 -17.34 4.33 18.93
N ASN A 391 -18.03 3.21 19.08
CA ASN A 391 -18.96 2.71 18.07
C ASN A 391 -20.40 3.21 18.27
N ASP A 392 -20.65 3.99 19.33
CA ASP A 392 -21.94 4.62 19.58
C ASP A 392 -21.96 6.08 19.14
N TYR A 393 -22.40 6.29 17.91
CA TYR A 393 -22.51 7.64 17.31
C TYR A 393 -23.54 8.52 17.98
N ASN A 394 -24.51 7.96 18.72
CA ASN A 394 -25.44 8.79 19.52
C ASN A 394 -24.70 9.44 20.67
N SER A 395 -23.79 8.71 21.34
CA SER A 395 -22.90 9.30 22.34
C SER A 395 -22.02 10.39 21.75
N TYR A 396 -21.54 10.20 20.52
CA TYR A 396 -20.78 11.22 19.80
C TYR A 396 -21.59 12.49 19.57
N ALA A 397 -22.80 12.35 19.04
CA ALA A 397 -23.69 13.47 18.73
C ALA A 397 -24.05 14.30 19.96
N LYS A 398 -24.11 13.69 21.15
CA LYS A 398 -24.43 14.33 22.42
C LYS A 398 -23.27 15.08 23.07
N ARG A 399 -22.04 14.96 22.58
CA ARG A 399 -20.85 15.60 23.20
C ARG A 399 -20.91 17.13 23.26
N LYS A 400 -21.69 17.78 22.42
CA LYS A 400 -21.90 19.24 22.42
C LYS A 400 -23.14 19.67 23.17
N TRP A 401 -23.84 18.76 23.83
CA TRP A 401 -24.97 19.16 24.66
C TRP A 401 -24.48 19.96 25.86
N THR A 402 -25.21 21.03 26.17
CA THR A 402 -24.98 21.87 27.35
C THR A 402 -26.11 21.63 28.34
N MET A 403 -25.90 22.05 29.59
CA MET A 403 -26.98 22.06 30.61
C MET A 403 -27.64 23.43 30.61
N ASP A 404 -28.97 23.46 30.72
CA ASP A 404 -29.71 24.68 31.00
C ASP A 404 -29.61 25.08 32.49
N GLU A 405 -30.21 26.19 32.85
CA GLU A 405 -30.26 26.71 34.26
C GLU A 405 -30.99 25.75 35.22
N ASN A 406 -31.78 24.82 34.67
CA ASN A 406 -32.55 23.83 35.41
C ASN A 406 -31.85 22.45 35.44
N GLY A 407 -30.65 22.34 34.90
CA GLY A 407 -29.89 21.06 34.81
C GLY A 407 -30.38 20.09 33.74
N ASN A 408 -31.20 20.51 32.80
CA ASN A 408 -31.61 19.68 31.68
C ASN A 408 -30.57 19.76 30.55
N SER A 409 -30.29 18.63 29.92
CA SER A 409 -29.41 18.60 28.74
C SER A 409 -30.07 19.22 27.51
N ILE A 410 -29.48 20.26 26.96
CA ILE A 410 -29.94 20.94 25.75
C ILE A 410 -28.93 20.69 24.63
N GLY A 411 -29.41 20.22 23.48
CA GLY A 411 -28.59 20.06 22.30
C GLY A 411 -29.32 19.35 21.14
N ILE A 412 -28.77 19.48 19.97
CA ILE A 412 -29.22 18.76 18.79
C ILE A 412 -28.23 17.62 18.54
N ASN A 413 -28.78 16.40 18.30
CA ASN A 413 -27.96 15.27 17.88
C ASN A 413 -27.45 15.54 16.46
N CYS A 414 -26.19 15.95 16.34
CA CYS A 414 -25.56 16.28 15.09
C CYS A 414 -24.16 15.66 15.02
N LEU A 415 -23.83 15.06 13.88
CA LEU A 415 -22.51 14.56 13.56
C LEU A 415 -21.95 15.36 12.40
N GLY A 416 -20.68 15.72 12.48
CA GLY A 416 -19.90 16.19 11.33
C GLY A 416 -19.16 15.02 10.69
N ALA A 417 -19.16 14.96 9.39
CA ALA A 417 -18.28 14.11 8.61
C ALA A 417 -17.29 14.97 7.84
N LEU A 418 -16.03 14.60 7.86
CA LEU A 418 -14.95 15.23 7.11
C LEU A 418 -14.38 14.20 6.14
N MET A 419 -14.23 14.59 4.88
CA MET A 419 -13.49 13.85 3.86
C MET A 419 -12.32 14.72 3.43
N ILE A 420 -11.15 14.12 3.33
CA ILE A 420 -9.90 14.77 2.92
C ILE A 420 -9.39 14.00 1.71
N ASP A 421 -8.94 14.73 0.70
CA ASP A 421 -8.34 14.19 -0.51
C ASP A 421 -7.12 15.03 -0.89
N VAL A 422 -6.16 14.45 -1.59
CA VAL A 422 -4.96 15.16 -2.10
C VAL A 422 -5.17 15.48 -3.58
N ASP A 423 -5.34 16.76 -3.86
CA ASP A 423 -5.50 17.22 -5.24
C ASP A 423 -4.26 16.93 -6.09
N ASP A 424 -4.47 16.49 -7.33
CA ASP A 424 -3.44 16.29 -8.36
C ASP A 424 -2.25 15.41 -7.91
N LEU A 425 -2.49 14.42 -7.06
CA LEU A 425 -1.44 13.54 -6.53
C LEU A 425 -0.60 12.90 -7.65
N TYR A 426 -1.25 12.44 -8.71
CA TYR A 426 -0.58 11.87 -9.87
C TYR A 426 0.38 12.86 -10.53
N ALA A 427 -0.04 14.10 -10.75
CA ALA A 427 0.84 15.16 -11.26
C ALA A 427 1.98 15.46 -10.31
N GLY A 428 1.72 15.39 -9.00
CA GLY A 428 2.72 15.49 -7.95
C GLY A 428 3.83 14.44 -8.09
N PHE A 429 3.47 13.18 -8.29
CA PHE A 429 4.43 12.10 -8.50
C PHE A 429 5.24 12.26 -9.78
N LEU A 430 4.64 12.67 -10.89
CA LEU A 430 5.31 12.80 -12.17
C LEU A 430 6.19 14.05 -12.31
N SER A 431 5.78 15.15 -11.70
CA SER A 431 6.42 16.46 -11.95
C SER A 431 6.65 17.32 -10.70
N GLY A 432 6.23 16.86 -9.53
CA GLY A 432 6.36 17.63 -8.28
C GLY A 432 7.80 17.98 -7.91
N PHE A 433 8.78 17.20 -8.38
CA PHE A 433 10.20 17.43 -8.17
C PHE A 433 10.89 18.22 -9.30
N LYS A 434 10.15 18.68 -10.30
CA LYS A 434 10.68 19.56 -11.36
C LYS A 434 10.79 21.00 -10.84
N ILE A 435 11.91 21.34 -10.25
CA ILE A 435 12.19 22.70 -9.78
C ILE A 435 12.84 23.48 -10.91
N GLN A 436 12.23 24.58 -11.33
CA GLN A 436 12.76 25.52 -12.36
C GLN A 436 13.17 24.85 -13.68
N GLY A 437 12.50 23.77 -14.09
CA GLY A 437 12.82 23.04 -15.31
C GLY A 437 13.94 22.02 -15.19
N GLU A 438 14.58 21.88 -14.03
CA GLU A 438 15.62 20.88 -13.78
C GLU A 438 15.02 19.52 -13.36
N GLY A 439 15.15 18.52 -14.20
CA GLY A 439 14.64 17.15 -13.95
C GLY A 439 15.48 16.29 -13.01
N LYS A 440 16.63 16.78 -12.53
CA LYS A 440 17.59 15.99 -11.73
C LYS A 440 17.07 15.43 -10.41
N TYR A 441 15.98 15.97 -9.89
CA TYR A 441 15.33 15.50 -8.66
C TYR A 441 14.17 14.55 -8.92
N THR A 442 13.75 14.35 -10.17
CA THR A 442 12.71 13.40 -10.54
C THR A 442 13.31 12.01 -10.65
N THR A 443 13.21 11.21 -9.59
CA THR A 443 13.84 9.88 -9.48
C THR A 443 12.91 8.86 -8.85
N MET A 444 13.09 7.57 -9.15
CA MET A 444 12.34 6.47 -8.54
C MET A 444 12.47 6.46 -7.01
N SER A 445 13.64 6.84 -6.46
CA SER A 445 13.85 6.90 -5.02
C SER A 445 12.98 7.97 -4.37
N ARG A 446 12.84 9.15 -4.98
CA ARG A 446 11.97 10.21 -4.47
C ARG A 446 10.50 9.86 -4.64
N TYR A 447 10.15 9.18 -5.71
CA TYR A 447 8.81 8.63 -5.87
C TYR A 447 8.45 7.68 -4.72
N ALA A 448 9.31 6.70 -4.43
CA ALA A 448 9.11 5.75 -3.35
C ALA A 448 9.03 6.43 -1.97
N THR A 449 9.94 7.39 -1.72
CA THR A 449 9.96 8.16 -0.46
C THR A 449 8.68 8.99 -0.30
N LEU A 450 8.23 9.70 -1.35
CA LEU A 450 7.00 10.49 -1.31
C LEU A 450 5.79 9.61 -1.01
N SER A 451 5.66 8.48 -1.72
CA SER A 451 4.61 7.50 -1.52
C SER A 451 4.54 6.99 -0.07
N ARG A 452 5.68 6.53 0.46
CA ARG A 452 5.76 6.05 1.84
C ARG A 452 5.41 7.14 2.86
N ARG A 453 5.85 8.39 2.61
CA ARG A 453 5.54 9.53 3.49
C ARG A 453 4.05 9.86 3.50
N LEU A 454 3.39 9.83 2.37
CA LEU A 454 1.94 10.02 2.27
C LEU A 454 1.19 8.91 2.98
N GLN A 455 1.53 7.65 2.72
CA GLN A 455 0.91 6.52 3.43
C GLN A 455 1.12 6.61 4.95
N SER A 456 2.32 6.96 5.41
CA SER A 456 2.58 7.16 6.84
C SER A 456 1.74 8.29 7.43
N PHE A 457 1.49 9.36 6.68
CA PHE A 457 0.64 10.46 7.13
C PHE A 457 -0.82 10.02 7.23
N PHE A 458 -1.41 9.50 6.16
CA PHE A 458 -2.83 9.19 6.12
C PHE A 458 -3.21 7.95 6.95
N LYS A 459 -2.38 6.92 6.95
CA LYS A 459 -2.73 5.64 7.60
C LYS A 459 -2.16 5.50 9.02
N LEU A 460 -1.05 6.16 9.35
CA LEU A 460 -0.44 6.04 10.67
C LEU A 460 -0.63 7.31 11.50
N TYR A 461 -0.19 8.47 10.99
CA TYR A 461 -0.26 9.72 11.76
C TYR A 461 -1.69 10.13 12.10
N LEU A 462 -2.63 9.97 11.18
CA LEU A 462 -4.03 10.33 11.43
C LEU A 462 -4.67 9.55 12.57
N ASN A 463 -4.22 8.32 12.89
CA ASN A 463 -4.69 7.60 14.07
C ASN A 463 -4.41 8.38 15.36
N ASN A 464 -3.18 8.87 15.53
CA ASN A 464 -2.79 9.63 16.73
C ASN A 464 -3.46 11.00 16.76
N PHE A 465 -3.57 11.66 15.60
CA PHE A 465 -4.31 12.92 15.51
C PHE A 465 -5.78 12.73 15.87
N ALA A 466 -6.42 11.66 15.39
CA ALA A 466 -7.80 11.34 15.70
C ALA A 466 -7.99 11.04 17.19
N GLU A 467 -7.04 10.36 17.82
CA GLU A 467 -7.03 10.09 19.24
C GLU A 467 -6.95 11.39 20.05
N ASP A 468 -5.98 12.27 19.75
CA ASP A 468 -5.81 13.58 20.42
C ASP A 468 -7.07 14.45 20.29
N LYS A 469 -7.65 14.51 19.10
CA LYS A 469 -8.87 15.30 18.82
C LYS A 469 -10.15 14.57 19.15
N LYS A 470 -10.09 13.33 19.60
CA LYS A 470 -11.25 12.48 19.90
C LYS A 470 -12.21 12.36 18.72
N LEU A 471 -11.66 12.14 17.53
CA LEU A 471 -12.36 11.84 16.31
C LEU A 471 -12.49 10.33 16.12
N SER A 472 -13.26 9.89 15.15
CA SER A 472 -13.24 8.49 14.70
C SER A 472 -12.96 8.46 13.21
N ILE A 473 -11.98 7.67 12.82
CA ILE A 473 -11.70 7.39 11.42
C ILE A 473 -12.64 6.27 10.97
N ILE A 474 -13.35 6.50 9.90
CA ILE A 474 -14.17 5.44 9.27
C ILE A 474 -13.27 4.54 8.45
N TYR A 475 -12.47 5.14 7.57
CA TYR A 475 -11.37 4.51 6.84
C TYR A 475 -10.40 5.59 6.36
N SER A 476 -9.20 5.20 5.97
CA SER A 476 -8.25 6.05 5.27
C SER A 476 -7.52 5.24 4.21
N GLU A 477 -7.24 5.86 3.09
CA GLU A 477 -6.45 5.32 1.98
C GLU A 477 -5.05 5.95 1.95
N GLY A 478 -4.20 5.57 0.97
CA GLY A 478 -2.82 6.05 0.91
C GLY A 478 -2.67 7.52 0.51
N ASP A 479 -3.72 8.11 0.02
CA ASP A 479 -3.80 9.48 -0.51
C ASP A 479 -4.98 10.30 0.05
N GLY A 480 -5.82 9.68 0.89
CA GLY A 480 -6.95 10.37 1.50
C GLY A 480 -7.72 9.60 2.55
#